data_c22c7a8fc2c804efee01693bffcdf927
#
_entry.id   c22c7a8fc2c804efee01693bffcdf927
#
_cell.length_a   1.000
_cell.length_b   1.000
_cell.length_c   1.000
_cell.angle_alpha   90.00
_cell.angle_beta   90.00
_cell.angle_gamma   90.00
#
_symmetry.space_group_name_H-M   'P 1'
#
loop_
_entity.id
_entity.type
_entity.pdbx_description
1 polymer ?
#
loop_
_entity_poly.entity_id
_entity_poly.type
_entity_poly.pdbx_seq_one_letter_code
_entity_poly.pdbx_strand_id
1 'polypeptide(L)'
;MQIVRNTTEFNLKNSCVTLGKFDGVHLGHRKLISSVVEDKECHSVVFTFEPSPDAPMKKFNTIYTDKEQEAVLAALGVEVLIRYPFSKKEASMRAEEFVEQVLVGQLDAKHIVIGRDFRFGHACTGDYRLLEALSEVYGYRLTVHEKISYAGEEISSSRIRACIEAGDMGAANYMLGR
;
A
#
# COMPACT_ATOMS: atom_id res chain seq x y z
N MET A 1 13.25 -6.85 -8.14
CA MET A 1 12.52 -5.73 -7.48
C MET A 1 13.53 -4.71 -6.98
N GLN A 2 13.40 -3.46 -7.42
CA GLN A 2 14.16 -2.32 -6.86
C GLN A 2 13.53 -1.89 -5.54
N ILE A 3 14.35 -1.48 -4.55
CA ILE A 3 13.85 -0.98 -3.26
C ILE A 3 14.35 0.44 -3.04
N VAL A 4 13.43 1.37 -2.83
CA VAL A 4 13.69 2.76 -2.45
C VAL A 4 13.33 2.92 -0.98
N ARG A 5 14.29 3.35 -0.14
CA ARG A 5 14.07 3.57 1.30
C ARG A 5 14.94 4.69 1.84
N ASN A 6 14.61 5.18 3.03
CA ASN A 6 15.33 6.26 3.71
C ASN A 6 15.40 7.58 2.92
N THR A 7 14.47 7.80 2.00
CA THR A 7 14.36 9.04 1.22
C THR A 7 12.92 9.38 0.93
N THR A 8 12.61 10.66 0.92
CA THR A 8 11.35 11.21 0.40
C THR A 8 11.52 11.75 -1.03
N GLU A 9 12.74 11.65 -1.59
CA GLU A 9 13.07 12.14 -2.92
C GLU A 9 13.38 10.96 -3.84
N PHE A 10 12.56 10.78 -4.84
CA PHE A 10 12.72 9.81 -5.92
C PHE A 10 11.99 10.32 -7.16
N ASN A 11 12.32 9.80 -8.30
CA ASN A 11 11.69 10.18 -9.57
C ASN A 11 11.52 8.93 -10.42
N LEU A 12 10.32 8.41 -10.43
CA LEU A 12 9.89 7.32 -11.31
C LEU A 12 9.12 7.89 -12.50
N LYS A 13 8.94 7.08 -13.51
CA LYS A 13 8.16 7.41 -14.70
C LYS A 13 7.18 6.30 -14.97
N ASN A 14 6.01 6.67 -15.44
CA ASN A 14 5.00 5.74 -15.91
C ASN A 14 4.68 4.63 -14.89
N SER A 15 4.18 5.00 -13.69
CA SER A 15 3.96 4.07 -12.59
C SER A 15 2.51 3.61 -12.48
N CYS A 16 2.32 2.31 -12.26
CA CYS A 16 1.11 1.71 -11.71
C CYS A 16 1.34 1.47 -10.23
N VAL A 17 0.68 2.22 -9.36
CA VAL A 17 0.98 2.22 -7.92
C VAL A 17 -0.17 1.71 -7.08
N THR A 18 0.15 0.87 -6.11
CA THR A 18 -0.75 0.53 -5.00
C THR A 18 -0.17 0.99 -3.67
N LEU A 19 -1.04 1.52 -2.79
CA LEU A 19 -0.64 2.14 -1.53
C LEU A 19 -1.21 1.39 -0.33
N GLY A 20 -0.40 1.19 0.69
CA GLY A 20 -0.82 0.52 1.91
C GLY A 20 0.35 0.12 2.81
N LYS A 21 0.02 -0.47 3.96
CA LYS A 21 1.05 -1.03 4.86
C LYS A 21 1.55 -2.39 4.40
N PHE A 22 0.72 -3.15 3.70
CA PHE A 22 1.00 -4.49 3.17
C PHE A 22 1.54 -5.49 4.20
N ASP A 23 1.19 -5.31 5.49
CA ASP A 23 1.58 -6.23 6.55
C ASP A 23 0.93 -7.60 6.34
N GLY A 24 1.75 -8.64 6.22
CA GLY A 24 1.35 -10.01 5.92
C GLY A 24 1.04 -10.30 4.45
N VAL A 25 0.96 -9.29 3.57
CA VAL A 25 0.63 -9.43 2.14
C VAL A 25 -0.52 -10.43 1.91
N HIS A 26 -1.61 -10.26 2.68
CA HIS A 26 -2.77 -11.14 2.68
C HIS A 26 -3.57 -11.09 1.35
N LEU A 27 -4.57 -11.95 1.17
CA LEU A 27 -5.34 -12.06 -0.08
C LEU A 27 -5.88 -10.72 -0.58
N GLY A 28 -6.36 -9.83 0.31
CA GLY A 28 -6.77 -8.47 -0.07
C GLY A 28 -5.61 -7.65 -0.66
N HIS A 29 -4.43 -7.71 -0.03
CA HIS A 29 -3.23 -7.04 -0.56
C HIS A 29 -2.77 -7.66 -1.88
N ARG A 30 -2.80 -8.99 -2.02
CA ARG A 30 -2.43 -9.68 -3.26
C ARG A 30 -3.31 -9.25 -4.44
N LYS A 31 -4.61 -9.02 -4.21
CA LYS A 31 -5.52 -8.52 -5.24
C LYS A 31 -5.12 -7.13 -5.75
N LEU A 32 -4.73 -6.21 -4.84
CA LEU A 32 -4.24 -4.89 -5.22
C LEU A 32 -2.92 -4.99 -6.02
N ILE A 33 -2.01 -5.82 -5.52
CA ILE A 33 -0.69 -6.04 -6.14
C ILE A 33 -0.85 -6.67 -7.53
N SER A 34 -1.71 -7.69 -7.70
CA SER A 34 -1.98 -8.28 -9.02
C SER A 34 -2.44 -7.24 -10.02
N SER A 35 -3.32 -6.32 -9.61
CA SER A 35 -3.83 -5.27 -10.52
C SER A 35 -2.73 -4.35 -11.05
N VAL A 36 -1.71 -4.03 -10.24
CA VAL A 36 -0.58 -3.20 -10.72
C VAL A 36 0.47 -4.01 -11.47
N VAL A 37 0.64 -5.29 -11.16
CA VAL A 37 1.61 -6.17 -11.84
C VAL A 37 1.07 -6.63 -13.21
N GLU A 38 -0.23 -6.81 -13.33
CA GLU A 38 -0.89 -7.21 -14.60
C GLU A 38 -1.00 -6.07 -15.60
N ASP A 39 -0.94 -4.82 -15.13
CA ASP A 39 -0.92 -3.64 -16.00
C ASP A 39 0.45 -3.48 -16.66
N LYS A 40 0.54 -3.91 -17.93
CA LYS A 40 1.81 -3.89 -18.68
C LYS A 40 2.14 -2.55 -19.33
N GLU A 41 1.27 -1.57 -19.18
CA GLU A 41 1.48 -0.22 -19.71
C GLU A 41 2.35 0.63 -18.79
N CYS A 42 2.52 0.22 -17.53
CA CYS A 42 3.32 0.96 -16.55
C CYS A 42 4.14 0.03 -15.63
N HIS A 43 5.12 0.62 -14.93
CA HIS A 43 5.93 -0.08 -13.93
C HIS A 43 5.13 -0.33 -12.66
N SER A 44 5.13 -1.57 -12.19
CA SER A 44 4.43 -1.95 -10.97
C SER A 44 5.15 -1.45 -9.72
N VAL A 45 4.45 -0.62 -8.93
CA VAL A 45 4.98 0.02 -7.72
C VAL A 45 4.11 -0.34 -6.52
N VAL A 46 4.74 -0.84 -5.47
CA VAL A 46 4.14 -0.93 -4.14
C VAL A 46 4.69 0.20 -3.28
N PHE A 47 3.81 1.06 -2.78
CA PHE A 47 4.16 2.18 -1.93
C PHE A 47 3.70 1.89 -0.49
N THR A 48 4.66 1.78 0.42
CA THR A 48 4.40 1.56 1.85
C THR A 48 5.06 2.63 2.70
N PHE A 49 4.54 2.83 3.91
CA PHE A 49 5.05 3.80 4.86
C PHE A 49 5.95 3.13 5.89
N GLU A 50 7.12 3.68 6.11
CA GLU A 50 8.07 3.24 7.13
C GLU A 50 8.10 4.27 8.27
N PRO A 51 7.67 3.91 9.50
CA PRO A 51 7.67 4.85 10.62
C PRO A 51 9.08 5.33 10.93
N SER A 52 9.29 6.63 10.94
CA SER A 52 10.53 7.23 11.46
C SER A 52 10.49 7.30 12.99
N PRO A 53 11.63 7.51 13.67
CA PRO A 53 11.70 7.54 15.13
C PRO A 53 10.78 8.56 15.80
N ASP A 54 10.48 9.65 15.12
CA ASP A 54 9.58 10.73 15.56
C ASP A 54 8.14 10.56 15.04
N ALA A 55 7.84 9.43 14.38
CA ALA A 55 6.54 9.19 13.79
C ALA A 55 5.43 9.12 14.84
N PRO A 56 4.24 9.64 14.54
CA PRO A 56 3.08 9.49 15.40
C PRO A 56 2.49 8.07 15.37
N MET A 57 3.03 7.19 14.53
CA MET A 57 2.56 5.82 14.37
C MET A 57 3.09 4.90 15.47
N LYS A 58 2.20 4.12 16.09
CA LYS A 58 2.59 3.04 17.01
C LYS A 58 3.28 1.92 16.23
N LYS A 59 4.36 1.36 16.81
CA LYS A 59 4.91 0.09 16.35
C LYS A 59 3.90 -1.01 16.67
N PHE A 60 3.52 -1.78 15.68
CA PHE A 60 2.69 -2.98 15.84
C PHE A 60 3.59 -4.21 15.67
N ASN A 61 3.19 -5.33 16.30
CA ASN A 61 3.77 -6.62 15.94
C ASN A 61 3.41 -6.90 14.48
N THR A 62 4.41 -6.91 13.61
CA THR A 62 4.22 -7.19 12.19
C THR A 62 4.06 -8.69 11.96
N ILE A 63 3.24 -9.07 10.97
CA ILE A 63 3.07 -10.47 10.55
C ILE A 63 4.33 -10.95 9.83
N TYR A 64 4.92 -10.08 9.03
CA TYR A 64 6.18 -10.32 8.31
C TYR A 64 7.26 -9.35 8.78
N THR A 65 8.48 -9.84 8.82
CA THR A 65 9.67 -8.97 8.81
C THR A 65 9.78 -8.24 7.47
N ASP A 66 10.57 -7.17 7.42
CA ASP A 66 10.82 -6.45 6.17
C ASP A 66 11.34 -7.36 5.06
N LYS A 67 12.29 -8.26 5.39
CA LYS A 67 12.85 -9.20 4.42
C LYS A 67 11.83 -10.20 3.88
N GLU A 68 10.95 -10.70 4.73
CA GLU A 68 9.86 -11.60 4.31
C GLU A 68 8.86 -10.86 3.41
N GLN A 69 8.47 -9.63 3.77
CA GLN A 69 7.60 -8.81 2.95
C GLN A 69 8.22 -8.55 1.57
N GLU A 70 9.50 -8.17 1.53
CA GLU A 70 10.24 -7.93 0.29
C GLU A 70 10.32 -9.18 -0.59
N ALA A 71 10.60 -10.34 0.01
CA ALA A 71 10.63 -11.62 -0.71
C ALA A 71 9.28 -11.98 -1.33
N VAL A 72 8.19 -11.78 -0.57
CA VAL A 72 6.82 -12.05 -1.07
C VAL A 72 6.44 -11.08 -2.18
N LEU A 73 6.72 -9.78 -2.04
CA LEU A 73 6.44 -8.78 -3.07
C LEU A 73 7.23 -9.04 -4.35
N ALA A 74 8.51 -9.40 -4.24
CA ALA A 74 9.34 -9.78 -5.38
C ALA A 74 8.81 -11.03 -6.09
N ALA A 75 8.39 -12.05 -5.33
CA ALA A 75 7.78 -13.27 -5.88
C ALA A 75 6.44 -13.02 -6.59
N LEU A 76 5.70 -11.98 -6.18
CA LEU A 76 4.47 -11.53 -6.85
C LEU A 76 4.73 -10.71 -8.13
N GLY A 77 5.99 -10.42 -8.47
CA GLY A 77 6.35 -9.70 -9.69
C GLY A 77 6.39 -8.18 -9.56
N VAL A 78 6.40 -7.62 -8.36
CA VAL A 78 6.54 -6.18 -8.13
C VAL A 78 7.91 -5.71 -8.63
N GLU A 79 7.94 -4.64 -9.44
CA GLU A 79 9.18 -4.08 -9.97
C GLU A 79 9.85 -3.13 -8.98
N VAL A 80 9.06 -2.28 -8.30
CA VAL A 80 9.58 -1.27 -7.37
C VAL A 80 8.81 -1.30 -6.04
N LEU A 81 9.53 -1.36 -4.93
CA LEU A 81 9.01 -1.16 -3.58
C LEU A 81 9.52 0.17 -3.04
N ILE A 82 8.62 1.08 -2.70
CA ILE A 82 8.94 2.32 -2.00
C ILE A 82 8.56 2.18 -0.53
N ARG A 83 9.57 2.29 0.35
CA ARG A 83 9.41 2.43 1.80
C ARG A 83 9.56 3.89 2.16
N TYR A 84 8.45 4.62 2.08
CA TYR A 84 8.42 6.06 2.28
C TYR A 84 8.58 6.40 3.75
N PRO A 85 9.60 7.18 4.16
CA PRO A 85 9.75 7.60 5.54
C PRO A 85 8.52 8.39 5.99
N PHE A 86 7.95 8.00 7.12
CA PHE A 86 6.76 8.66 7.67
C PHE A 86 7.12 9.34 8.98
N SER A 87 7.55 10.59 8.89
CA SER A 87 7.85 11.47 10.01
C SER A 87 6.65 12.36 10.38
N LYS A 88 6.82 13.24 11.36
CA LYS A 88 5.81 14.27 11.68
C LYS A 88 5.54 15.20 10.50
N LYS A 89 6.55 15.50 9.70
CA LYS A 89 6.42 16.33 8.50
C LYS A 89 5.49 15.67 7.47
N GLU A 90 5.75 14.40 7.12
CA GLU A 90 4.94 13.66 6.16
C GLU A 90 3.52 13.41 6.71
N ALA A 91 3.39 13.19 8.03
CA ALA A 91 2.07 13.05 8.68
C ALA A 91 1.23 14.34 8.67
N SER A 92 1.86 15.52 8.51
CA SER A 92 1.15 16.80 8.40
C SER A 92 0.83 17.21 6.96
N MET A 93 1.31 16.47 5.96
CA MET A 93 1.05 16.73 4.54
C MET A 93 -0.44 16.58 4.23
N ARG A 94 -1.03 17.58 3.57
CA ARG A 94 -2.43 17.51 3.14
C ARG A 94 -2.63 16.42 2.10
N ALA A 95 -3.83 15.88 2.04
CA ALA A 95 -4.13 14.79 1.10
C ALA A 95 -3.92 15.21 -0.36
N GLU A 96 -4.34 16.43 -0.73
CA GLU A 96 -4.16 16.99 -2.06
C GLU A 96 -2.67 17.16 -2.41
N GLU A 97 -1.87 17.64 -1.46
CA GLU A 97 -0.42 17.81 -1.63
C GLU A 97 0.29 16.46 -1.84
N PHE A 98 -0.15 15.42 -1.13
CA PHE A 98 0.38 14.08 -1.32
C PHE A 98 0.09 13.55 -2.73
N VAL A 99 -1.12 13.78 -3.25
CA VAL A 99 -1.46 13.40 -4.63
C VAL A 99 -0.60 14.16 -5.62
N GLU A 100 -0.53 15.49 -5.50
CA GLU A 100 0.18 16.35 -6.44
C GLU A 100 1.70 16.10 -6.43
N GLN A 101 2.32 16.13 -5.24
CA GLN A 101 3.77 16.09 -5.12
C GLN A 101 4.33 14.67 -5.23
N VAL A 102 3.65 13.69 -4.60
CA VAL A 102 4.18 12.33 -4.50
C VAL A 102 3.61 11.45 -5.62
N LEU A 103 2.28 11.31 -5.73
CA LEU A 103 1.71 10.37 -6.69
C LEU A 103 1.90 10.85 -8.13
N VAL A 104 1.67 12.13 -8.39
CA VAL A 104 1.81 12.71 -9.72
C VAL A 104 3.26 13.16 -9.97
N GLY A 105 3.81 13.96 -9.06
CA GLY A 105 5.11 14.60 -9.27
C GLY A 105 6.30 13.63 -9.24
N GLN A 106 6.36 12.75 -8.24
CA GLN A 106 7.50 11.85 -8.06
C GLN A 106 7.30 10.45 -8.66
N LEU A 107 6.07 9.91 -8.62
CA LEU A 107 5.75 8.60 -9.18
C LEU A 107 5.33 8.65 -10.64
N ASP A 108 4.94 9.82 -11.17
CA ASP A 108 4.30 9.94 -12.49
C ASP A 108 3.21 8.87 -12.66
N ALA A 109 2.32 8.78 -11.64
CA ALA A 109 1.31 7.74 -11.56
C ALA A 109 0.32 7.84 -12.72
N LYS A 110 0.24 6.76 -13.50
CA LYS A 110 -0.74 6.60 -14.61
C LYS A 110 -1.92 5.75 -14.17
N HIS A 111 -1.70 4.88 -13.21
CA HIS A 111 -2.73 4.04 -12.63
C HIS A 111 -2.53 3.92 -11.11
N ILE A 112 -3.55 4.26 -10.35
CA ILE A 112 -3.58 4.14 -8.89
C ILE A 112 -4.57 3.04 -8.52
N VAL A 113 -4.13 2.07 -7.72
CA VAL A 113 -4.95 0.93 -7.26
C VAL A 113 -5.00 0.93 -5.74
N ILE A 114 -6.20 1.01 -5.17
CA ILE A 114 -6.39 1.07 -3.71
C ILE A 114 -7.54 0.19 -3.24
N GLY A 115 -7.54 -0.13 -1.94
CA GLY A 115 -8.72 -0.64 -1.26
C GLY A 115 -9.71 0.49 -0.93
N ARG A 116 -10.99 0.20 -0.88
CA ARG A 116 -12.06 1.17 -0.59
C ARG A 116 -11.92 1.87 0.77
N ASP A 117 -11.28 1.20 1.71
CA ASP A 117 -11.02 1.73 3.07
C ASP A 117 -9.69 2.48 3.20
N PHE A 118 -8.94 2.62 2.12
CA PHE A 118 -7.67 3.34 2.14
C PHE A 118 -7.88 4.81 2.54
N ARG A 119 -7.04 5.27 3.46
CA ARG A 119 -7.02 6.66 3.95
C ARG A 119 -5.60 7.20 3.92
N PHE A 120 -5.46 8.47 3.58
CA PHE A 120 -4.15 9.13 3.47
C PHE A 120 -4.24 10.63 3.80
N GLY A 121 -3.07 11.29 3.81
CA GLY A 121 -2.95 12.70 4.14
C GLY A 121 -3.14 12.99 5.63
N HIS A 122 -3.01 14.26 5.99
CA HIS A 122 -3.15 14.72 7.37
C HIS A 122 -4.50 14.30 7.97
N ALA A 123 -4.48 13.76 9.19
CA ALA A 123 -5.67 13.27 9.89
C ALA A 123 -6.54 12.29 9.07
N CYS A 124 -5.95 11.57 8.10
CA CYS A 124 -6.67 10.63 7.23
C CYS A 124 -7.83 11.26 6.44
N THR A 125 -7.71 12.53 6.05
CA THR A 125 -8.75 13.28 5.33
C THR A 125 -8.92 12.84 3.88
N GLY A 126 -7.88 12.28 3.25
CA GLY A 126 -7.94 11.72 1.90
C GLY A 126 -8.54 10.32 1.87
N ASP A 127 -9.38 10.07 0.87
CA ASP A 127 -9.97 8.77 0.57
C ASP A 127 -10.07 8.55 -0.95
N TYR A 128 -10.72 7.46 -1.37
CA TYR A 128 -10.90 7.14 -2.78
C TYR A 128 -11.68 8.20 -3.55
N ARG A 129 -12.61 8.95 -2.91
CA ARG A 129 -13.40 10.02 -3.58
C ARG A 129 -12.53 11.20 -3.96
N LEU A 130 -11.58 11.56 -3.09
CA LEU A 130 -10.60 12.60 -3.42
C LEU A 130 -9.71 12.16 -4.58
N LEU A 131 -9.23 10.91 -4.58
CA LEU A 131 -8.47 10.37 -5.71
C LEU A 131 -9.30 10.34 -7.00
N GLU A 132 -10.56 9.98 -6.94
CA GLU A 132 -11.48 9.99 -8.08
C GLU A 132 -11.67 11.40 -8.64
N ALA A 133 -11.93 12.38 -7.78
CA ALA A 133 -12.06 13.78 -8.20
C ALA A 133 -10.78 14.35 -8.83
N LEU A 134 -9.61 13.95 -8.33
CA LEU A 134 -8.32 14.41 -8.85
C LEU A 134 -7.87 13.62 -10.09
N SER A 135 -8.45 12.47 -10.38
CA SER A 135 -8.07 11.65 -11.54
C SER A 135 -8.31 12.37 -12.88
N GLU A 136 -9.38 13.14 -12.99
CA GLU A 136 -9.67 13.95 -14.17
C GLU A 136 -8.68 15.12 -14.32
N VAL A 137 -8.24 15.68 -13.19
CA VAL A 137 -7.32 16.83 -13.19
C VAL A 137 -5.91 16.41 -13.60
N TYR A 138 -5.43 15.27 -13.08
CA TYR A 138 -4.06 14.79 -13.27
C TYR A 138 -3.90 13.69 -14.33
N GLY A 139 -5.02 13.17 -14.85
CA GLY A 139 -5.03 12.22 -15.97
C GLY A 139 -4.56 10.81 -15.61
N TYR A 140 -4.66 10.40 -14.34
CA TYR A 140 -4.40 9.01 -13.95
C TYR A 140 -5.70 8.19 -13.90
N ARG A 141 -5.58 6.88 -14.09
CA ARG A 141 -6.67 5.93 -13.90
C ARG A 141 -6.74 5.52 -12.43
N LEU A 142 -7.93 5.39 -11.86
CA LEU A 142 -8.16 4.89 -10.51
C LEU A 142 -8.90 3.54 -10.55
N THR A 143 -8.39 2.56 -9.81
CA THR A 143 -9.09 1.31 -9.53
C THR A 143 -9.29 1.17 -8.03
N VAL A 144 -10.53 0.98 -7.60
CA VAL A 144 -10.90 0.79 -6.19
C VAL A 144 -11.43 -0.63 -6.00
N HIS A 145 -10.74 -1.41 -5.16
CA HIS A 145 -11.15 -2.77 -4.83
C HIS A 145 -11.95 -2.83 -3.53
N GLU A 146 -13.02 -3.60 -3.56
CA GLU A 146 -13.73 -4.00 -2.34
C GLU A 146 -12.89 -5.01 -1.55
N LYS A 147 -13.11 -5.05 -0.23
CA LYS A 147 -12.45 -5.99 0.66
C LYS A 147 -12.81 -7.44 0.32
N ILE A 148 -11.88 -8.34 0.57
CA ILE A 148 -12.09 -9.77 0.47
C ILE A 148 -12.51 -10.29 1.84
N SER A 149 -13.47 -11.21 1.86
CA SER A 149 -13.94 -11.86 3.09
C SER A 149 -13.53 -13.33 3.14
N TYR A 150 -13.35 -13.83 4.35
CA TYR A 150 -13.18 -15.24 4.68
C TYR A 150 -14.09 -15.61 5.85
N ALA A 151 -14.87 -16.67 5.69
CA ALA A 151 -15.86 -17.13 6.67
C ALA A 151 -16.85 -16.02 7.11
N GLY A 152 -17.30 -15.16 6.17
CA GLY A 152 -18.27 -14.10 6.41
C GLY A 152 -17.71 -12.81 7.00
N GLU A 153 -16.41 -12.75 7.30
CA GLU A 153 -15.75 -11.56 7.85
C GLU A 153 -14.62 -11.06 6.98
N GLU A 154 -14.36 -9.75 6.99
CA GLU A 154 -13.31 -9.13 6.19
C GLU A 154 -11.91 -9.64 6.56
N ILE A 155 -11.07 -9.88 5.56
CA ILE A 155 -9.64 -10.19 5.75
C ILE A 155 -8.90 -8.90 6.08
N SER A 156 -8.15 -8.93 7.18
CA SER A 156 -7.29 -7.81 7.59
C SER A 156 -6.07 -8.30 8.35
N SER A 157 -4.99 -7.51 8.37
CA SER A 157 -3.79 -7.83 9.14
C SER A 157 -4.09 -7.98 10.65
N SER A 158 -5.05 -7.21 11.18
CA SER A 158 -5.45 -7.32 12.59
C SER A 158 -6.12 -8.66 12.89
N ARG A 159 -7.01 -9.13 12.01
CA ARG A 159 -7.66 -10.44 12.15
C ARG A 159 -6.65 -11.58 12.02
N ILE A 160 -5.71 -11.47 11.08
CA ILE A 160 -4.64 -12.48 10.93
C ILE A 160 -3.78 -12.55 12.19
N ARG A 161 -3.39 -11.41 12.79
CA ARG A 161 -2.65 -11.41 14.06
C ARG A 161 -3.44 -12.08 15.17
N ALA A 162 -4.74 -11.80 15.29
CA ALA A 162 -5.60 -12.45 16.28
C ALA A 162 -5.67 -13.97 16.09
N CYS A 163 -5.77 -14.47 14.85
CA CYS A 163 -5.72 -15.90 14.56
C CYS A 163 -4.36 -16.53 14.95
N ILE A 164 -3.25 -15.86 14.65
CA ILE A 164 -1.90 -16.32 15.04
C ILE A 164 -1.77 -16.39 16.56
N GLU A 165 -2.22 -15.35 17.27
CA GLU A 165 -2.20 -15.31 18.76
C GLU A 165 -3.08 -16.39 19.38
N ALA A 166 -4.19 -16.72 18.77
CA ALA A 166 -5.10 -17.81 19.19
C ALA A 166 -4.62 -19.20 18.77
N GLY A 167 -3.54 -19.33 18.00
CA GLY A 167 -3.05 -20.59 17.47
C GLY A 167 -3.84 -21.15 16.29
N ASP A 168 -4.81 -20.39 15.74
CA ASP A 168 -5.55 -20.77 14.51
C ASP A 168 -4.70 -20.49 13.26
N MET A 169 -3.69 -21.30 13.08
CA MET A 169 -2.77 -21.21 11.94
C MET A 169 -3.45 -21.57 10.61
N GLY A 170 -4.53 -22.36 10.64
CA GLY A 170 -5.30 -22.72 9.44
C GLY A 170 -5.95 -21.49 8.82
N ALA A 171 -6.73 -20.73 9.61
CA ALA A 171 -7.36 -19.49 9.16
C ALA A 171 -6.31 -18.43 8.80
N ALA A 172 -5.23 -18.29 9.59
CA ALA A 172 -4.17 -17.34 9.31
C ALA A 172 -3.49 -17.62 7.96
N ASN A 173 -3.11 -18.87 7.70
CA ASN A 173 -2.45 -19.27 6.44
C ASN A 173 -3.38 -19.09 5.23
N TYR A 174 -4.66 -19.46 5.36
CA TYR A 174 -5.63 -19.22 4.30
C TYR A 174 -5.70 -17.73 3.93
N MET A 175 -5.87 -16.85 4.93
CA MET A 175 -5.97 -15.41 4.69
C MET A 175 -4.66 -14.80 4.13
N LEU A 176 -3.51 -15.40 4.44
CA LEU A 176 -2.22 -15.04 3.87
C LEU A 176 -2.00 -15.59 2.45
N GLY A 177 -2.86 -16.48 1.97
CA GLY A 177 -2.74 -17.12 0.66
C GLY A 177 -1.60 -18.14 0.59
N ARG A 178 -1.42 -18.92 1.66
CA ARG A 178 -0.42 -19.99 1.77
C ARG A 178 -0.95 -21.20 2.55
#